data_5a6d65f0f98459316b2c451ee9eb200b
#
_entry.id   5a6d65f0f98459316b2c451ee9eb200b
#
_cell.length_a   1.000
_cell.length_b   1.000
_cell.length_c   1.000
_cell.angle_alpha   90.00
_cell.angle_beta   90.00
_cell.angle_gamma   90.00
#
_symmetry.space_group_name_H-M   'P 1'
#
loop_
_entity.id
_entity.type
_entity.pdbx_description
1 polymer ?
#
loop_
_entity_poly.entity_id
_entity_poly.type
_entity_poly.pdbx_seq_one_letter_code
_entity_poly.pdbx_strand_id
1 'polypeptide(L)'
;MPQLVLLFLVYFGAAKHLGMNLSGETAAVIVFTFWGTAEMGDLVRSALISIPKHQYDSGYGLGLNKWQVYLYIILPQTIRRLLPSAVNLLTRMIKTTSLVALIGVVEVLKVGKQIIDASRYTNPTAALWVYGAVFFMYFIICFPFSRLSRVLEKSLLINREMRINEWDSRF
;
A
#
# COMPACT_ATOMS: atom_id res chain seq x y z
N MET A 1 5.18 -10.03 -6.44
CA MET A 1 4.47 -11.28 -6.87
C MET A 1 3.21 -10.91 -7.64
N PRO A 2 2.78 -11.69 -8.64
CA PRO A 2 1.54 -11.42 -9.36
C PRO A 2 0.33 -11.78 -8.47
N GLN A 3 -0.31 -10.76 -7.89
CA GLN A 3 -1.40 -10.88 -6.92
C GLN A 3 -2.60 -11.68 -7.47
N LEU A 4 -2.89 -11.50 -8.76
CA LEU A 4 -3.97 -12.22 -9.43
C LEU A 4 -3.74 -13.74 -9.42
N VAL A 5 -2.50 -14.17 -9.70
CA VAL A 5 -2.13 -15.60 -9.70
C VAL A 5 -2.27 -16.19 -8.31
N LEU A 6 -1.81 -15.46 -7.30
CA LEU A 6 -1.95 -15.89 -5.89
C LEU A 6 -3.42 -16.00 -5.48
N LEU A 7 -4.25 -15.04 -5.92
CA LEU A 7 -5.70 -15.04 -5.66
C LEU A 7 -6.38 -16.27 -6.28
N PHE A 8 -6.05 -16.60 -7.53
CA PHE A 8 -6.59 -17.79 -8.20
C PHE A 8 -6.08 -19.09 -7.56
N LEU A 9 -4.80 -19.12 -7.18
CA LEU A 9 -4.21 -20.30 -6.54
C LEU A 9 -4.87 -20.59 -5.20
N VAL A 10 -5.12 -19.58 -4.37
CA VAL A 10 -5.78 -19.76 -3.07
C VAL A 10 -7.26 -20.12 -3.27
N TYR A 11 -7.98 -19.39 -4.11
CA TYR A 11 -9.43 -19.60 -4.28
C TYR A 11 -9.76 -20.95 -4.93
N PHE A 12 -9.17 -21.22 -6.11
CA PHE A 12 -9.43 -22.47 -6.85
C PHE A 12 -8.62 -23.66 -6.30
N GLY A 13 -7.40 -23.38 -5.81
CA GLY A 13 -6.55 -24.43 -5.26
C GLY A 13 -7.07 -25.00 -3.95
N ALA A 14 -7.60 -24.15 -3.07
CA ALA A 14 -8.23 -24.60 -1.82
C ALA A 14 -9.45 -25.49 -2.09
N ALA A 15 -10.30 -25.11 -3.04
CA ALA A 15 -11.46 -25.92 -3.42
C ALA A 15 -11.05 -27.28 -4.00
N LYS A 16 -10.05 -27.30 -4.91
CA LYS A 16 -9.67 -28.50 -5.65
C LYS A 16 -8.80 -29.47 -4.84
N HIS A 17 -7.88 -28.98 -4.03
CA HIS A 17 -6.88 -29.82 -3.35
C HIS A 17 -7.14 -30.05 -1.87
N LEU A 18 -7.79 -29.09 -1.20
CA LEU A 18 -8.07 -29.19 0.23
C LEU A 18 -9.54 -29.52 0.52
N GLY A 19 -10.40 -29.62 -0.48
CA GLY A 19 -11.83 -29.83 -0.32
C GLY A 19 -12.53 -28.69 0.46
N MET A 20 -11.88 -27.56 0.62
CA MET A 20 -12.39 -26.41 1.38
C MET A 20 -13.05 -25.42 0.43
N ASN A 21 -14.38 -25.30 0.52
CA ASN A 21 -15.10 -24.26 -0.22
C ASN A 21 -14.97 -22.91 0.47
N LEU A 22 -13.85 -22.21 0.18
CA LEU A 22 -13.63 -20.84 0.66
C LEU A 22 -14.55 -19.89 -0.11
N SER A 23 -15.20 -18.96 0.61
CA SER A 23 -15.85 -17.84 -0.07
C SER A 23 -14.82 -16.97 -0.78
N GLY A 24 -15.22 -16.33 -1.90
CA GLY A 24 -14.33 -15.41 -2.61
C GLY A 24 -13.79 -14.28 -1.72
N GLU A 25 -14.61 -13.79 -0.79
CA GLU A 25 -14.23 -12.78 0.18
C GLU A 25 -13.14 -13.28 1.16
N THR A 26 -13.31 -14.51 1.68
CA THR A 26 -12.32 -15.11 2.58
C THR A 26 -10.98 -15.34 1.87
N ALA A 27 -11.01 -15.85 0.63
CA ALA A 27 -9.82 -16.03 -0.18
C ALA A 27 -9.11 -14.68 -0.45
N ALA A 28 -9.88 -13.64 -0.76
CA ALA A 28 -9.35 -12.30 -0.98
C ALA A 28 -8.69 -11.73 0.29
N VAL A 29 -9.34 -11.83 1.44
CA VAL A 29 -8.78 -11.37 2.73
C VAL A 29 -7.47 -12.09 3.05
N ILE A 30 -7.42 -13.41 2.91
CA ILE A 30 -6.19 -14.19 3.11
C ILE A 30 -5.07 -13.67 2.22
N VAL A 31 -5.32 -13.58 0.91
CA VAL A 31 -4.29 -13.19 -0.07
C VAL A 31 -3.80 -11.78 0.15
N PHE A 32 -4.71 -10.81 0.34
CA PHE A 32 -4.31 -9.42 0.56
C PHE A 32 -3.64 -9.21 1.91
N THR A 33 -3.99 -9.97 2.93
CA THR A 33 -3.29 -9.92 4.22
C THR A 33 -1.85 -10.41 4.08
N PHE A 34 -1.64 -11.59 3.46
CA PHE A 34 -0.29 -12.11 3.23
C PHE A 34 0.55 -11.16 2.38
N TRP A 35 0.00 -10.70 1.26
CA TRP A 35 0.69 -9.77 0.38
C TRP A 35 0.98 -8.44 1.07
N GLY A 36 -0.02 -7.83 1.72
CA GLY A 36 0.14 -6.55 2.41
C GLY A 36 1.13 -6.61 3.56
N THR A 37 1.16 -7.72 4.30
CA THR A 37 2.12 -7.95 5.38
C THR A 37 3.56 -8.06 4.83
N ALA A 38 3.76 -8.79 3.75
CA ALA A 38 5.07 -8.91 3.11
C ALA A 38 5.57 -7.56 2.59
N GLU A 39 4.74 -6.81 1.85
CA GLU A 39 5.08 -5.48 1.35
C GLU A 39 5.37 -4.49 2.49
N MET A 40 4.55 -4.50 3.55
CA MET A 40 4.79 -3.65 4.73
C MET A 40 6.09 -4.02 5.43
N GLY A 41 6.41 -5.30 5.54
CA GLY A 41 7.67 -5.78 6.09
C GLY A 41 8.89 -5.25 5.32
N ASP A 42 8.83 -5.28 3.99
CA ASP A 42 9.89 -4.72 3.13
C ASP A 42 10.02 -3.19 3.28
N LEU A 43 8.90 -2.49 3.42
CA LEU A 43 8.91 -1.04 3.67
C LEU A 43 9.54 -0.69 5.03
N VAL A 44 9.20 -1.43 6.08
CA VAL A 44 9.78 -1.26 7.43
C VAL A 44 11.29 -1.53 7.39
N ARG A 45 11.69 -2.63 6.76
CA ARG A 45 13.11 -2.95 6.58
C ARG A 45 13.85 -1.84 5.84
N SER A 46 13.30 -1.36 4.73
CA SER A 46 13.91 -0.29 3.93
C SER A 46 14.03 1.01 4.74
N ALA A 47 13.00 1.36 5.51
CA ALA A 47 13.01 2.55 6.36
C ALA A 47 14.09 2.44 7.46
N LEU A 48 14.26 1.27 8.09
CA LEU A 48 15.31 1.03 9.09
C LEU A 48 16.72 1.12 8.50
N ILE A 49 16.96 0.46 7.36
CA ILE A 49 18.27 0.44 6.70
C ILE A 49 18.64 1.85 6.17
N SER A 50 17.66 2.68 5.85
CA SER A 50 17.89 4.04 5.38
C SER A 50 18.46 4.98 6.44
N ILE A 51 18.49 4.58 7.73
CA ILE A 51 19.04 5.39 8.80
C ILE A 51 20.56 5.23 8.82
N PRO A 52 21.31 6.33 8.71
CA PRO A 52 22.77 6.28 8.67
C PRO A 52 23.36 5.69 9.95
N LYS A 53 24.43 4.92 9.79
CA LYS A 53 25.11 4.24 10.91
C LYS A 53 25.55 5.20 12.02
N HIS A 54 26.00 6.41 11.68
CA HIS A 54 26.42 7.41 12.66
C HIS A 54 25.33 7.77 13.69
N GLN A 55 24.04 7.61 13.38
CA GLN A 55 22.95 7.83 14.34
C GLN A 55 22.98 6.80 15.48
N TYR A 56 23.35 5.57 15.17
CA TYR A 56 23.55 4.51 16.15
C TYR A 56 24.81 4.78 16.98
N ASP A 57 25.93 5.08 16.30
CA ASP A 57 27.23 5.31 16.92
C ASP A 57 27.19 6.53 17.86
N SER A 58 26.53 7.62 17.46
CA SER A 58 26.32 8.80 18.29
C SER A 58 25.48 8.49 19.55
N GLY A 59 24.43 7.68 19.40
CA GLY A 59 23.61 7.26 20.54
C GLY A 59 24.42 6.45 21.56
N TYR A 60 25.25 5.52 21.09
CA TYR A 60 26.14 4.76 21.96
C TYR A 60 27.25 5.63 22.60
N GLY A 61 27.76 6.61 21.83
CA GLY A 61 28.75 7.59 22.38
C GLY A 61 28.19 8.47 23.50
N LEU A 62 26.88 8.68 23.54
CA LEU A 62 26.16 9.37 24.62
C LEU A 62 25.86 8.43 25.82
N GLY A 63 26.31 7.19 25.79
CA GLY A 63 26.10 6.22 26.87
C GLY A 63 24.72 5.55 26.86
N LEU A 64 23.92 5.72 25.80
CA LEU A 64 22.63 5.06 25.68
C LEU A 64 22.81 3.55 25.42
N ASN A 65 21.99 2.73 26.06
CA ASN A 65 21.93 1.31 25.74
C ASN A 65 21.20 1.03 24.43
N LYS A 66 21.30 -0.19 23.90
CA LYS A 66 20.69 -0.57 22.60
C LYS A 66 19.21 -0.23 22.51
N TRP A 67 18.43 -0.53 23.55
CA TRP A 67 17.00 -0.27 23.58
C TRP A 67 16.68 1.22 23.56
N GLN A 68 17.45 2.02 24.29
CA GLN A 68 17.28 3.48 24.31
C GLN A 68 17.62 4.09 22.94
N VAL A 69 18.70 3.65 22.29
CA VAL A 69 19.05 4.10 20.93
C VAL A 69 17.93 3.77 19.95
N TYR A 70 17.42 2.54 19.97
CA TYR A 70 16.30 2.16 19.10
C TYR A 70 15.04 2.96 19.39
N LEU A 71 14.63 3.07 20.65
CA LEU A 71 13.36 3.67 21.02
C LEU A 71 13.35 5.20 20.84
N TYR A 72 14.43 5.87 21.23
CA TYR A 72 14.46 7.35 21.25
C TYR A 72 15.05 7.97 19.99
N ILE A 73 15.94 7.28 19.28
CA ILE A 73 16.62 7.84 18.11
C ILE A 73 16.11 7.20 16.81
N ILE A 74 16.14 5.86 16.72
CA ILE A 74 15.91 5.16 15.46
C ILE A 74 14.43 5.05 15.13
N LEU A 75 13.62 4.59 16.06
CA LEU A 75 12.18 4.34 15.83
C LEU A 75 11.41 5.60 15.40
N PRO A 76 11.56 6.78 16.04
CA PRO A 76 10.87 7.98 15.59
C PRO A 76 11.27 8.43 14.18
N GLN A 77 12.54 8.26 13.82
CA GLN A 77 13.03 8.57 12.47
C GLN A 77 12.52 7.56 11.44
N THR A 78 12.50 6.27 11.79
CA THR A 78 11.97 5.19 10.95
C THR A 78 10.50 5.40 10.63
N ILE A 79 9.67 5.69 11.65
CA ILE A 79 8.23 5.91 11.46
C ILE A 79 7.99 7.07 10.49
N ARG A 80 8.70 8.19 10.66
CA ARG A 80 8.55 9.33 9.75
C ARG A 80 8.88 8.96 8.30
N ARG A 81 9.92 8.16 8.05
CA ARG A 81 10.32 7.72 6.70
C ARG A 81 9.38 6.66 6.13
N LEU A 82 8.78 5.84 7.00
CA LEU A 82 7.85 4.78 6.63
C LEU A 82 6.48 5.35 6.19
N LEU A 83 5.99 6.39 6.86
CA LEU A 83 4.64 6.91 6.66
C LEU A 83 4.26 7.20 5.20
N PRO A 84 5.05 7.93 4.39
CA PRO A 84 4.71 8.19 2.99
C PRO A 84 4.57 6.90 2.18
N SER A 85 5.50 5.97 2.37
CA SER A 85 5.51 4.67 1.66
C SER A 85 4.33 3.78 2.09
N ALA A 86 3.97 3.81 3.38
CA ALA A 86 2.80 3.09 3.90
C ALA A 86 1.49 3.63 3.30
N VAL A 87 1.33 4.95 3.18
CA VAL A 87 0.17 5.56 2.52
C VAL A 87 0.11 5.19 1.04
N ASN A 88 1.25 5.12 0.35
CA ASN A 88 1.33 4.65 -1.04
C ASN A 88 0.93 3.16 -1.15
N LEU A 89 1.37 2.32 -0.21
CA LEU A 89 0.96 0.92 -0.15
C LEU A 89 -0.55 0.79 0.02
N LEU A 90 -1.16 1.52 0.95
CA LEU A 90 -2.62 1.54 1.14
C LEU A 90 -3.36 1.94 -0.14
N THR A 91 -2.90 2.99 -0.83
CA THR A 91 -3.48 3.42 -2.10
C THR A 91 -3.40 2.32 -3.17
N ARG A 92 -2.28 1.60 -3.22
CA ARG A 92 -2.08 0.45 -4.12
C ARG A 92 -3.00 -0.70 -3.76
N MET A 93 -3.15 -1.01 -2.47
CA MET A 93 -4.07 -2.05 -1.98
C MET A 93 -5.52 -1.75 -2.39
N ILE A 94 -6.00 -0.52 -2.18
CA ILE A 94 -7.36 -0.10 -2.59
C ILE A 94 -7.59 -0.37 -4.08
N LYS A 95 -6.64 -0.01 -4.96
CA LYS A 95 -6.78 -0.26 -6.40
C LYS A 95 -6.75 -1.75 -6.74
N THR A 96 -5.98 -2.53 -6.02
CA THR A 96 -5.79 -3.97 -6.26
C THR A 96 -7.01 -4.78 -5.81
N THR A 97 -7.85 -4.26 -4.89
CA THR A 97 -9.10 -4.95 -4.50
C THR A 97 -10.05 -5.19 -5.67
N SER A 98 -9.97 -4.40 -6.76
CA SER A 98 -10.76 -4.64 -7.96
C SER A 98 -10.51 -6.02 -8.62
N LEU A 99 -9.38 -6.67 -8.34
CA LEU A 99 -9.07 -8.01 -8.84
C LEU A 99 -10.02 -9.09 -8.30
N VAL A 100 -10.66 -8.86 -7.16
CA VAL A 100 -11.58 -9.85 -6.56
C VAL A 100 -12.86 -10.04 -7.39
N ALA A 101 -13.17 -9.09 -8.28
CA ALA A 101 -14.23 -9.25 -9.26
C ALA A 101 -14.07 -10.52 -10.11
N LEU A 102 -12.80 -10.91 -10.38
CA LEU A 102 -12.45 -12.04 -11.23
C LEU A 102 -12.72 -13.41 -10.57
N ILE A 103 -12.77 -13.45 -9.24
CA ILE A 103 -13.19 -14.65 -8.47
C ILE A 103 -14.65 -14.61 -8.04
N GLY A 104 -15.41 -13.67 -8.58
CA GLY A 104 -16.86 -13.61 -8.40
C GLY A 104 -17.33 -12.77 -7.23
N VAL A 105 -16.45 -12.14 -6.45
CA VAL A 105 -16.86 -11.22 -5.38
C VAL A 105 -17.55 -9.99 -5.95
N VAL A 106 -18.66 -9.60 -5.33
CA VAL A 106 -19.42 -8.42 -5.77
C VAL A 106 -18.75 -7.16 -5.22
N GLU A 107 -18.18 -6.36 -6.11
CA GLU A 107 -17.54 -5.08 -5.83
C GLU A 107 -17.86 -4.09 -6.97
N VAL A 108 -17.36 -2.87 -6.88
CA VAL A 108 -17.72 -1.77 -7.80
C VAL A 108 -17.52 -2.12 -9.28
N LEU A 109 -16.39 -2.75 -9.63
CA LEU A 109 -16.09 -3.12 -11.02
C LEU A 109 -17.04 -4.23 -11.50
N LYS A 110 -17.37 -5.20 -10.66
CA LYS A 110 -18.32 -6.26 -10.99
C LYS A 110 -19.74 -5.72 -11.16
N VAL A 111 -20.18 -4.83 -10.27
CA VAL A 111 -21.49 -4.15 -10.43
C VAL A 111 -21.51 -3.35 -11.73
N GLY A 112 -20.44 -2.60 -12.02
CA GLY A 112 -20.30 -1.89 -13.30
C GLY A 112 -20.45 -2.82 -14.51
N LYS A 113 -19.78 -3.99 -14.48
CA LYS A 113 -19.90 -4.99 -15.54
C LYS A 113 -21.34 -5.53 -15.67
N GLN A 114 -22.03 -5.80 -14.57
CA GLN A 114 -23.44 -6.23 -14.60
C GLN A 114 -24.35 -5.18 -15.24
N ILE A 115 -24.14 -3.88 -14.96
CA ILE A 115 -24.89 -2.79 -15.58
C ILE A 115 -24.63 -2.75 -17.10
N ILE A 116 -23.38 -2.92 -17.54
CA ILE A 116 -23.01 -2.96 -18.95
C ILE A 116 -23.69 -4.14 -19.64
N ASP A 117 -23.62 -5.32 -19.05
CA ASP A 117 -24.22 -6.53 -19.61
C ASP A 117 -25.74 -6.40 -19.72
N ALA A 118 -26.42 -5.81 -18.74
CA ALA A 118 -27.85 -5.53 -18.75
C ALA A 118 -28.24 -4.49 -19.82
N SER A 119 -27.37 -3.52 -20.08
CA SER A 119 -27.65 -2.41 -21.02
C SER A 119 -27.14 -2.70 -22.43
N ARG A 120 -26.59 -3.86 -22.70
CA ARG A 120 -25.83 -4.18 -23.92
C ARG A 120 -26.67 -3.96 -25.22
N TYR A 121 -27.95 -4.27 -25.18
CA TYR A 121 -28.84 -4.17 -26.35
C TYR A 121 -29.52 -2.80 -26.47
N THR A 122 -29.63 -2.07 -25.35
CA THR A 122 -30.32 -0.76 -25.33
C THR A 122 -29.35 0.40 -25.50
N ASN A 123 -28.13 0.25 -25.05
CA ASN A 123 -27.16 1.34 -25.04
C ASN A 123 -25.72 0.84 -25.30
N PRO A 124 -25.27 0.77 -26.57
CA PRO A 124 -23.93 0.27 -26.92
C PRO A 124 -22.76 1.05 -26.28
N THR A 125 -22.99 2.31 -25.89
CA THR A 125 -22.00 3.18 -25.27
C THR A 125 -21.95 3.08 -23.72
N ALA A 126 -22.85 2.27 -23.13
CA ALA A 126 -22.91 2.11 -21.66
C ALA A 126 -21.58 1.76 -21.02
N ALA A 127 -20.76 0.93 -21.68
CA ALA A 127 -19.44 0.53 -21.19
C ALA A 127 -18.51 1.73 -20.94
N LEU A 128 -18.49 2.72 -21.83
CA LEU A 128 -17.66 3.92 -21.68
C LEU A 128 -18.05 4.72 -20.43
N TRP A 129 -19.35 4.95 -20.24
CA TRP A 129 -19.85 5.73 -19.12
C TRP A 129 -19.70 5.03 -17.79
N VAL A 130 -19.99 3.72 -17.74
CA VAL A 130 -19.90 2.94 -16.51
C VAL A 130 -18.45 2.80 -16.08
N TYR A 131 -17.53 2.42 -16.98
CA TYR A 131 -16.11 2.34 -16.61
C TYR A 131 -15.51 3.71 -16.31
N GLY A 132 -15.97 4.78 -16.98
CA GLY A 132 -15.61 6.15 -16.64
C GLY A 132 -16.04 6.53 -15.22
N ALA A 133 -17.27 6.17 -14.82
CA ALA A 133 -17.76 6.39 -13.46
C ALA A 133 -16.94 5.59 -12.42
N VAL A 134 -16.69 4.30 -12.68
CA VAL A 134 -15.85 3.46 -11.80
C VAL A 134 -14.45 4.04 -11.66
N PHE A 135 -13.82 4.46 -12.76
CA PHE A 135 -12.52 5.12 -12.72
C PHE A 135 -12.55 6.39 -11.87
N PHE A 136 -13.57 7.21 -12.02
CA PHE A 136 -13.72 8.44 -11.27
C PHE A 136 -13.96 8.20 -9.78
N MET A 137 -14.70 7.15 -9.40
CA MET A 137 -14.85 6.73 -8.00
C MET A 137 -13.50 6.32 -7.38
N TYR A 138 -12.72 5.48 -8.06
CA TYR A 138 -11.37 5.12 -7.59
C TYR A 138 -10.45 6.34 -7.53
N PHE A 139 -10.56 7.26 -8.48
CA PHE A 139 -9.80 8.50 -8.47
C PHE A 139 -10.12 9.36 -7.24
N ILE A 140 -11.41 9.59 -6.94
CA ILE A 140 -11.84 10.38 -5.77
C ILE A 140 -11.31 9.75 -4.47
N ILE A 141 -11.38 8.43 -4.34
CA ILE A 141 -10.90 7.73 -3.14
C ILE A 141 -9.37 7.80 -3.04
N CYS A 142 -8.65 7.51 -4.12
CA CYS A 142 -7.19 7.38 -4.09
C CYS A 142 -6.45 8.73 -4.14
N PHE A 143 -7.07 9.78 -4.68
CA PHE A 143 -6.44 11.10 -4.84
C PHE A 143 -6.02 11.74 -3.52
N PRO A 144 -6.86 11.78 -2.45
CA PRO A 144 -6.46 12.31 -1.14
C PRO A 144 -5.26 11.57 -0.54
N PHE A 145 -5.26 10.24 -0.60
CA PHE A 145 -4.14 9.44 -0.10
C PHE A 145 -2.84 9.71 -0.86
N SER A 146 -2.92 9.80 -2.19
CA SER A 146 -1.77 10.13 -3.03
C SER A 146 -1.24 11.56 -2.79
N ARG A 147 -2.13 12.50 -2.46
CA ARG A 147 -1.73 13.86 -2.06
C ARG A 147 -1.06 13.84 -0.69
N LEU A 148 -1.64 13.14 0.27
CA LEU A 148 -1.10 12.99 1.62
C LEU A 148 0.32 12.40 1.59
N SER A 149 0.52 11.32 0.85
CA SER A 149 1.85 10.71 0.70
C SER A 149 2.88 11.71 0.17
N ARG A 150 2.56 12.47 -0.88
CA ARG A 150 3.46 13.48 -1.46
C ARG A 150 3.79 14.62 -0.50
N VAL A 151 2.81 15.09 0.30
CA VAL A 151 3.03 16.11 1.32
C VAL A 151 3.97 15.61 2.41
N LEU A 152 3.75 14.39 2.89
CA LEU A 152 4.63 13.76 3.88
C LEU A 152 6.06 13.59 3.35
N GLU A 153 6.22 13.14 2.12
CA GLU A 153 7.53 12.98 1.47
C GLU A 153 8.26 14.32 1.32
N LYS A 154 7.56 15.35 0.83
CA LYS A 154 8.12 16.68 0.68
C LYS A 154 8.57 17.28 2.02
N SER A 155 7.79 17.11 3.07
CA SER A 155 8.14 17.52 4.43
C SER A 155 9.44 16.87 4.92
N LEU A 156 9.68 15.61 4.58
CA LEU A 156 10.91 14.89 4.94
C LEU A 156 12.13 15.40 4.16
N LEU A 157 11.96 15.70 2.88
CA LEU A 157 13.04 16.24 2.03
C LEU A 157 13.47 17.64 2.48
N ILE A 158 12.51 18.55 2.71
CA ILE A 158 12.78 19.91 3.19
C ILE A 158 13.54 19.88 4.53
N ASN A 159 13.12 19.05 5.47
CA ASN A 159 13.80 18.89 6.76
C ASN A 159 15.23 18.33 6.62
N ARG A 160 15.52 17.60 5.56
CA ARG A 160 16.86 17.10 5.26
C ARG A 160 17.75 18.19 4.68
N GLU A 161 17.23 18.94 3.72
CA GLU A 161 17.97 20.05 3.08
C GLU A 161 18.28 21.17 4.07
N MET A 162 17.33 21.57 4.90
CA MET A 162 17.57 22.58 5.94
C MET A 162 18.70 22.18 6.88
N ARG A 163 18.77 20.90 7.26
CA ARG A 163 19.86 20.40 8.13
C ARG A 163 21.22 20.41 7.44
N ILE A 164 21.28 20.14 6.13
CA ILE A 164 22.53 20.18 5.37
C ILE A 164 23.02 21.61 5.27
N ASN A 165 22.16 22.55 4.89
CA ASN A 165 22.50 23.96 4.76
C ASN A 165 22.91 24.60 6.11
N GLU A 166 22.33 24.18 7.21
CA GLU A 166 22.70 24.65 8.56
C GLU A 166 24.09 24.13 8.98
N TRP A 167 24.52 22.97 8.48
CA TRP A 167 25.87 22.45 8.65
C TRP A 167 26.89 23.22 7.82
N ASP A 168 26.62 23.44 6.54
CA ASP A 168 27.52 24.15 5.62
C ASP A 168 27.70 25.62 6.01
N SER A 169 26.73 26.22 6.68
CA SER A 169 26.83 27.63 7.15
C SER A 169 27.64 27.79 8.45
N ARG A 170 28.01 26.71 9.13
CA ARG A 170 28.80 26.75 10.38
C ARG A 170 30.29 26.47 10.20
N PHE A 171 30.69 26.05 9.01
CA PHE A 171 32.09 25.81 8.62
C PHE A 171 32.46 26.60 7.37
#